data_7e63d7034146b6947d768afba9d0f207
#
_entry.id   7e63d7034146b6947d768afba9d0f207
#
_cell.length_a   1.000
_cell.length_b   1.000
_cell.length_c   1.000
_cell.angle_alpha   90.00
_cell.angle_beta   90.00
_cell.angle_gamma   90.00
#
_symmetry.space_group_name_H-M   'P 1'
#
loop_
_entity.id
_entity.type
_entity.pdbx_description
1 polymer ?
#
loop_
_entity_poly.entity_id
_entity_poly.type
_entity_poly.pdbx_seq_one_letter_code
_entity_poly.pdbx_strand_id
1 'polypeptide(L)'
;MADQASELEALELILTDANAEPTKLSYALIKSITTNFSQEIGLGGFGVVYLGVLRNEKVAVKKLFIEQDFSDELFVDEVNCLVRAKHNNIVRFLDYCADTQGELVKFDGRHVMAELRQRLLCFEYVPNGNLHDYIKGISHGDEWQIRYKMIKGICHGLQYLHKERITHLDLKPDNVLLDAYMEPKITDFGLSRLFDEGQSRVFTKNVPGTR
;
A
#
# COMPACT_ATOMS: atom_id res chain seq x y z
N MET A 1 21.17 -6.75 15.21
CA MET A 1 20.90 -5.47 15.90
C MET A 1 21.50 -4.26 15.17
N ALA A 2 22.76 -4.30 14.72
CA ALA A 2 23.32 -3.18 13.91
C ALA A 2 22.59 -3.02 12.57
N ASP A 3 22.15 -4.12 11.95
CA ASP A 3 21.45 -4.15 10.67
C ASP A 3 20.06 -3.47 10.76
N GLN A 4 19.28 -3.79 11.80
CA GLN A 4 17.96 -3.17 12.01
C GLN A 4 18.00 -1.67 12.31
N ALA A 5 19.06 -1.18 12.96
CA ALA A 5 19.22 0.26 13.20
C ALA A 5 19.49 1.00 11.89
N SER A 6 20.28 0.43 11.01
CA SER A 6 20.56 0.97 9.67
C SER A 6 19.31 0.95 8.78
N GLU A 7 18.52 -0.14 8.79
CA GLU A 7 17.23 -0.21 8.07
C GLU A 7 16.23 0.84 8.58
N LEU A 8 16.17 1.05 9.90
CA LEU A 8 15.30 2.04 10.52
C LEU A 8 15.69 3.46 10.09
N GLU A 9 16.99 3.78 10.10
CA GLU A 9 17.49 5.07 9.64
C GLU A 9 17.22 5.29 8.15
N ALA A 10 17.33 4.25 7.31
CA ALA A 10 17.00 4.32 5.90
C ALA A 10 15.50 4.61 5.68
N LEU A 11 14.61 3.94 6.44
CA LEU A 11 13.17 4.20 6.37
C LEU A 11 12.81 5.61 6.85
N GLU A 12 13.44 6.12 7.92
CA GLU A 12 13.26 7.49 8.39
C GLU A 12 13.76 8.52 7.34
N LEU A 13 14.85 8.21 6.63
CA LEU A 13 15.33 9.05 5.53
C LEU A 13 14.31 9.13 4.39
N ILE A 14 13.73 7.98 4.00
CA ILE A 14 12.70 7.93 2.94
C ILE A 14 11.47 8.75 3.35
N LEU A 15 11.07 8.78 4.61
CA LEU A 15 9.97 9.62 5.09
C LEU A 15 10.25 11.11 4.91
N THR A 16 11.49 11.54 5.10
CA THR A 16 11.88 12.96 5.06
C THR A 16 12.33 13.43 3.66
N ASP A 17 12.92 12.56 2.86
CA ASP A 17 13.37 12.86 1.49
C ASP A 17 12.46 12.21 0.44
N ALA A 18 11.74 13.04 -0.31
CA ALA A 18 10.84 12.58 -1.37
C ALA A 18 11.57 11.90 -2.55
N ASN A 19 12.88 12.13 -2.69
CA ASN A 19 13.69 11.55 -3.77
C ASN A 19 14.37 10.24 -3.36
N ALA A 20 14.34 9.88 -2.08
CA ALA A 20 14.92 8.62 -1.63
C ALA A 20 14.20 7.44 -2.31
N GLU A 21 14.98 6.45 -2.73
CA GLU A 21 14.46 5.26 -3.39
C GLU A 21 14.09 4.19 -2.35
N PRO A 22 12.95 3.50 -2.54
CA PRO A 22 12.56 2.37 -1.71
C PRO A 22 13.63 1.29 -1.65
N THR A 23 13.80 0.72 -0.47
CA THR A 23 14.72 -0.39 -0.22
C THR A 23 13.97 -1.60 0.33
N LYS A 24 14.61 -2.75 0.41
CA LYS A 24 14.01 -3.93 1.03
C LYS A 24 14.20 -3.87 2.56
N LEU A 25 13.09 -3.89 3.31
CA LEU A 25 13.11 -4.03 4.77
C LEU A 25 13.07 -5.50 5.20
N SER A 26 13.72 -5.81 6.32
CA SER A 26 13.59 -7.12 6.95
C SER A 26 12.22 -7.30 7.60
N TYR A 27 11.72 -8.54 7.61
CA TYR A 27 10.50 -8.89 8.33
C TYR A 27 10.61 -8.60 9.84
N ALA A 28 11.83 -8.75 10.40
CA ALA A 28 12.10 -8.47 11.80
C ALA A 28 11.91 -6.99 12.16
N LEU A 29 12.36 -6.06 11.29
CA LEU A 29 12.13 -4.62 11.48
C LEU A 29 10.63 -4.30 11.39
N ILE A 30 9.93 -4.78 10.36
CA ILE A 30 8.49 -4.53 10.20
C ILE A 30 7.70 -5.06 11.40
N LYS A 31 8.03 -6.25 11.89
CA LYS A 31 7.42 -6.83 13.09
C LYS A 31 7.66 -5.96 14.33
N SER A 32 8.85 -5.37 14.45
CA SER A 32 9.21 -4.48 15.56
C SER A 32 8.41 -3.17 15.50
N ILE A 33 8.40 -2.45 14.37
CA ILE A 33 7.70 -1.16 14.24
C ILE A 33 6.18 -1.28 14.34
N THR A 34 5.61 -2.44 13.95
CA THR A 34 4.16 -2.72 14.10
C THR A 34 3.80 -3.34 15.45
N THR A 35 4.75 -3.47 16.37
CA THR A 35 4.54 -4.15 17.67
C THR A 35 3.90 -5.52 17.45
N ASN A 36 4.52 -6.34 16.59
CA ASN A 36 4.03 -7.65 16.19
C ASN A 36 2.60 -7.61 15.58
N PHE A 37 2.34 -6.62 14.71
CA PHE A 37 1.03 -6.45 14.05
C PHE A 37 -0.14 -6.26 15.02
N SER A 38 0.09 -5.53 16.12
CA SER A 38 -0.88 -5.39 17.22
C SER A 38 -2.04 -4.47 16.91
N GLN A 39 -1.87 -3.48 16.03
CA GLN A 39 -2.90 -2.50 15.71
C GLN A 39 -3.26 -2.54 14.23
N GLU A 40 -4.41 -3.15 13.93
CA GLU A 40 -5.02 -3.11 12.61
C GLU A 40 -5.70 -1.75 12.40
N ILE A 41 -5.45 -1.15 11.23
CA ILE A 41 -6.03 0.15 10.81
C ILE A 41 -6.82 0.04 9.51
N GLY A 42 -6.81 -1.13 8.86
CA GLY A 42 -7.59 -1.38 7.65
C GLY A 42 -7.57 -2.84 7.23
N LEU A 43 -8.66 -3.27 6.62
CA LEU A 43 -8.80 -4.61 6.02
C LEU A 43 -9.36 -4.43 4.60
N GLY A 44 -8.66 -5.01 3.62
CA GLY A 44 -9.07 -5.01 2.22
C GLY A 44 -9.05 -6.40 1.61
N GLY A 45 -9.48 -6.53 0.35
CA GLY A 45 -9.49 -7.80 -0.38
C GLY A 45 -8.09 -8.42 -0.59
N PHE A 46 -7.03 -7.61 -0.52
CA PHE A 46 -5.66 -8.04 -0.80
C PHE A 46 -4.76 -8.17 0.43
N GLY A 47 -5.24 -7.78 1.61
CA GLY A 47 -4.42 -7.83 2.81
C GLY A 47 -4.97 -7.01 3.97
N VAL A 48 -4.24 -7.04 5.08
CA VAL A 48 -4.51 -6.29 6.30
C VAL A 48 -3.49 -5.18 6.45
N VAL A 49 -3.94 -3.99 6.83
CA VAL A 49 -3.09 -2.83 7.06
C VAL A 49 -2.91 -2.61 8.56
N TYR A 50 -1.67 -2.50 8.99
CA TYR A 50 -1.27 -2.29 10.39
C TYR A 50 -0.60 -0.94 10.58
N LEU A 51 -0.81 -0.34 11.75
CA LEU A 51 -0.06 0.84 12.15
C LEU A 51 1.37 0.45 12.52
N GLY A 52 2.34 1.11 11.90
CA GLY A 52 3.74 1.08 12.31
C GLY A 52 4.11 2.41 12.98
N VAL A 53 4.97 2.36 13.99
CA VAL A 53 5.47 3.52 14.69
C VAL A 53 7.00 3.54 14.62
N LEU A 54 7.53 4.62 14.07
CA LEU A 54 8.95 4.95 14.04
C LEU A 54 9.16 6.11 15.01
N ARG A 55 10.15 6.11 15.83
CA ARG A 55 10.41 7.17 16.83
C ARG A 55 9.27 8.18 17.04
N ASN A 56 9.08 9.13 16.11
CA ASN A 56 8.06 10.19 16.16
C ASN A 56 7.10 10.18 14.95
N GLU A 57 7.26 9.22 14.02
CA GLU A 57 6.49 9.15 12.79
C GLU A 57 5.64 7.89 12.74
N LYS A 58 4.57 7.93 11.98
CA LYS A 58 3.68 6.80 11.74
C LYS A 58 3.77 6.34 10.29
N VAL A 59 3.68 5.03 10.10
CA VAL A 59 3.59 4.40 8.78
C VAL A 59 2.43 3.42 8.73
N ALA A 60 1.95 3.13 7.54
CA ALA A 60 0.95 2.09 7.30
C ALA A 60 1.63 0.89 6.63
N VAL A 61 1.51 -0.29 7.22
CA VAL A 61 2.11 -1.53 6.72
C VAL A 61 1.02 -2.47 6.25
N LYS A 62 0.91 -2.67 4.94
CA LYS A 62 -0.02 -3.61 4.32
C LYS A 62 0.64 -4.98 4.23
N LYS A 63 0.09 -5.96 4.95
CA LYS A 63 0.48 -7.37 4.87
C LYS A 63 -0.44 -8.07 3.88
N LEU A 64 0.11 -8.53 2.75
CA LEU A 64 -0.66 -9.15 1.69
C LEU A 64 -1.11 -10.57 2.07
N PHE A 65 -2.32 -10.94 1.62
CA PHE A 65 -2.78 -12.32 1.66
C PHE A 65 -2.03 -13.14 0.60
N ILE A 66 -1.42 -14.23 1.02
CA ILE A 66 -0.71 -15.15 0.13
C ILE A 66 -1.61 -16.35 -0.06
N GLU A 67 -2.47 -16.29 -1.07
CA GLU A 67 -3.29 -17.43 -1.51
C GLU A 67 -2.49 -18.35 -2.44
N GLN A 68 -3.06 -19.52 -2.78
CA GLN A 68 -2.37 -20.52 -3.62
C GLN A 68 -1.95 -19.99 -4.99
N ASP A 69 -2.71 -19.02 -5.54
CA ASP A 69 -2.44 -18.41 -6.85
C ASP A 69 -1.61 -17.11 -6.77
N PHE A 70 -1.15 -16.72 -5.57
CA PHE A 70 -0.31 -15.53 -5.41
C PHE A 70 1.09 -15.80 -5.95
N SER A 71 1.40 -15.24 -7.10
CA SER A 71 2.75 -15.31 -7.67
C SER A 71 3.62 -14.15 -7.19
N ASP A 72 4.92 -14.40 -7.04
CA ASP A 72 5.89 -13.34 -6.73
C ASP A 72 5.97 -12.29 -7.85
N GLU A 73 5.59 -12.64 -9.09
CA GLU A 73 5.50 -11.73 -10.22
C GLU A 73 4.44 -10.62 -9.97
N LEU A 74 3.26 -10.98 -9.43
CA LEU A 74 2.23 -10.00 -9.09
C LEU A 74 2.71 -9.01 -8.03
N PHE A 75 3.45 -9.50 -7.03
CA PHE A 75 4.05 -8.63 -6.02
C PHE A 75 5.08 -7.68 -6.63
N VAL A 76 5.95 -8.17 -7.50
CA VAL A 76 6.95 -7.35 -8.19
C VAL A 76 6.28 -6.30 -9.08
N ASP A 77 5.22 -6.65 -9.80
CA ASP A 77 4.45 -5.72 -10.62
C ASP A 77 3.81 -4.62 -9.77
N GLU A 78 3.22 -4.98 -8.61
CA GLU A 78 2.66 -3.98 -7.68
C GLU A 78 3.76 -3.04 -7.16
N VAL A 79 4.91 -3.56 -6.72
CA VAL A 79 6.05 -2.74 -6.28
C VAL A 79 6.53 -1.82 -7.40
N ASN A 80 6.66 -2.30 -8.63
CA ASN A 80 7.06 -1.49 -9.79
C ASN A 80 6.08 -0.34 -10.08
N CYS A 81 4.76 -0.59 -9.95
CA CYS A 81 3.74 0.46 -10.05
C CYS A 81 3.91 1.50 -8.94
N LEU A 82 4.09 1.05 -7.69
CA LEU A 82 4.19 1.89 -6.51
C LEU A 82 5.44 2.78 -6.51
N VAL A 83 6.60 2.26 -6.92
CA VAL A 83 7.86 3.02 -7.03
C VAL A 83 7.71 4.19 -8.01
N ARG A 84 6.95 4.01 -9.09
CA ARG A 84 6.69 5.05 -10.10
C ARG A 84 5.61 6.04 -9.70
N ALA A 85 4.67 5.63 -8.85
CA ALA A 85 3.51 6.43 -8.46
C ALA A 85 3.85 7.50 -7.41
N LYS A 86 4.66 8.52 -7.78
CA LYS A 86 5.09 9.61 -6.91
C LYS A 86 4.31 10.90 -7.20
N HIS A 87 3.22 11.16 -6.43
CA HIS A 87 2.39 12.35 -6.62
C HIS A 87 1.68 12.74 -5.31
N ASN A 88 1.40 14.02 -5.08
CA ASN A 88 0.78 14.52 -3.85
C ASN A 88 -0.60 13.89 -3.55
N ASN A 89 -1.37 13.56 -4.58
CA ASN A 89 -2.68 12.92 -4.47
C ASN A 89 -2.63 11.39 -4.61
N ILE A 90 -1.47 10.78 -4.35
CA ILE A 90 -1.27 9.33 -4.26
C ILE A 90 -0.60 9.04 -2.93
N VAL A 91 -1.04 8.01 -2.22
CA VAL A 91 -0.39 7.58 -0.98
C VAL A 91 1.04 7.17 -1.29
N ARG A 92 1.98 7.79 -0.59
CA ARG A 92 3.39 7.60 -0.84
C ARG A 92 3.83 6.21 -0.42
N PHE A 93 4.41 5.47 -1.35
CA PHE A 93 5.11 4.23 -1.10
C PHE A 93 6.48 4.52 -0.50
N LEU A 94 6.83 3.82 0.56
CA LEU A 94 8.09 4.00 1.28
C LEU A 94 9.04 2.83 1.03
N ASP A 95 8.60 1.61 1.36
CA ASP A 95 9.45 0.43 1.32
C ASP A 95 8.64 -0.86 1.22
N TYR A 96 9.33 -2.01 1.07
CA TYR A 96 8.68 -3.33 1.01
C TYR A 96 9.48 -4.40 1.76
N CYS A 97 8.78 -5.48 2.12
CA CYS A 97 9.42 -6.70 2.62
C CYS A 97 9.03 -7.88 1.71
N ALA A 98 10.03 -8.65 1.29
CA ALA A 98 9.89 -9.84 0.46
C ALA A 98 10.72 -10.99 1.05
N ASP A 99 10.46 -11.32 2.33
CA ASP A 99 11.18 -12.39 3.02
C ASP A 99 10.46 -13.74 2.85
N THR A 100 11.26 -14.79 2.80
CA THR A 100 10.78 -16.17 2.81
C THR A 100 11.56 -16.91 3.90
N GLN A 101 10.83 -17.47 4.86
CA GLN A 101 11.42 -18.18 5.99
C GLN A 101 11.01 -19.65 5.94
N GLY A 102 11.98 -20.55 6.17
CA GLY A 102 11.70 -21.97 6.37
C GLY A 102 11.29 -22.22 7.82
N GLU A 103 10.19 -22.91 8.04
CA GLU A 103 9.73 -23.32 9.35
C GLU A 103 9.41 -24.81 9.37
N LEU A 104 9.83 -25.51 10.45
CA LEU A 104 9.44 -26.87 10.70
C LEU A 104 8.01 -26.91 11.26
N VAL A 105 7.06 -27.33 10.43
CA VAL A 105 5.67 -27.52 10.84
C VAL A 105 5.31 -29.00 10.98
N LYS A 106 4.38 -29.32 11.86
CA LYS A 106 3.88 -30.69 12.02
C LYS A 106 2.68 -30.87 11.09
N PHE A 107 2.83 -31.71 10.07
CA PHE A 107 1.79 -32.07 9.14
C PHE A 107 1.62 -33.59 9.12
N ASP A 108 0.41 -34.08 9.32
CA ASP A 108 0.07 -35.52 9.35
C ASP A 108 1.01 -36.35 10.26
N GLY A 109 1.31 -35.80 11.45
CA GLY A 109 2.17 -36.47 12.46
C GLY A 109 3.68 -36.41 12.18
N ARG A 110 4.11 -35.86 11.04
CA ARG A 110 5.52 -35.71 10.63
C ARG A 110 5.94 -34.23 10.61
N HIS A 111 7.22 -33.98 10.83
CA HIS A 111 7.78 -32.65 10.63
C HIS A 111 8.15 -32.46 9.17
N VAL A 112 7.65 -31.41 8.56
CA VAL A 112 7.95 -30.98 7.20
C VAL A 112 8.47 -29.55 7.21
N MET A 113 9.39 -29.22 6.32
CA MET A 113 9.79 -27.84 6.08
C MET A 113 8.70 -27.13 5.29
N ALA A 114 8.13 -26.08 5.86
CA ALA A 114 7.21 -25.17 5.16
C ALA A 114 7.92 -23.85 4.89
N GLU A 115 7.67 -23.27 3.72
CA GLU A 115 8.12 -21.93 3.38
C GLU A 115 7.02 -20.92 3.72
N LEU A 116 7.33 -20.01 4.65
CA LEU A 116 6.47 -18.89 4.99
C LEU A 116 6.92 -17.66 4.21
N ARG A 117 6.17 -17.31 3.17
CA ARG A 117 6.41 -16.10 2.40
C ARG A 117 5.80 -14.91 3.13
N GLN A 118 6.58 -13.85 3.28
CA GLN A 118 6.15 -12.58 3.84
C GLN A 118 6.24 -11.52 2.76
N ARG A 119 5.10 -10.97 2.36
CA ARG A 119 5.00 -9.90 1.34
C ARG A 119 4.25 -8.73 1.97
N LEU A 120 5.00 -7.66 2.25
CA LEU A 120 4.48 -6.48 2.93
C LEU A 120 4.91 -5.22 2.17
N LEU A 121 4.03 -4.23 2.19
CA LEU A 121 4.23 -2.93 1.57
C LEU A 121 4.11 -1.86 2.66
N CYS A 122 5.06 -0.93 2.70
CA CYS A 122 5.10 0.16 3.67
C CYS A 122 4.75 1.49 2.99
N PHE A 123 3.83 2.24 3.59
CA PHE A 123 3.32 3.51 3.07
C PHE A 123 3.37 4.60 4.13
N GLU A 124 3.30 5.88 3.69
CA GLU A 124 3.00 6.97 4.60
C GLU A 124 1.66 6.73 5.32
N TYR A 125 1.57 7.15 6.58
CA TYR A 125 0.31 7.08 7.32
C TYR A 125 -0.56 8.28 6.99
N VAL A 126 -1.80 8.03 6.56
CA VAL A 126 -2.80 9.06 6.21
C VAL A 126 -3.88 9.09 7.30
N PRO A 127 -4.03 10.21 8.05
CA PRO A 127 -4.69 10.18 9.37
C PRO A 127 -6.22 10.24 9.38
N ASN A 128 -6.88 10.80 8.35
CA ASN A 128 -8.32 11.11 8.41
C ASN A 128 -9.22 10.06 7.74
N GLY A 129 -8.73 8.81 7.64
CA GLY A 129 -9.52 7.72 7.08
C GLY A 129 -9.79 7.84 5.60
N ASN A 130 -10.86 7.22 5.10
CA ASN A 130 -11.20 7.16 3.69
C ASN A 130 -12.38 8.08 3.32
N LEU A 131 -12.49 8.36 2.02
CA LEU A 131 -13.54 9.22 1.46
C LEU A 131 -14.94 8.61 1.64
N HIS A 132 -15.08 7.27 1.66
CA HIS A 132 -16.36 6.61 1.84
C HIS A 132 -16.96 6.94 3.22
N ASP A 133 -16.18 6.80 4.29
CA ASP A 133 -16.61 7.11 5.65
C ASP A 133 -16.86 8.61 5.83
N TYR A 134 -16.01 9.44 5.22
CA TYR A 134 -16.21 10.88 5.20
C TYR A 134 -17.56 11.26 4.58
N ILE A 135 -17.90 10.72 3.40
CA ILE A 135 -19.19 11.00 2.72
C ILE A 135 -20.38 10.56 3.57
N LYS A 136 -20.27 9.42 4.27
CA LYS A 136 -21.35 8.93 5.16
C LYS A 136 -21.54 9.77 6.41
N GLY A 137 -20.46 10.37 6.93
CA GLY A 137 -20.48 11.17 8.17
C GLY A 137 -20.96 12.62 7.99
N ILE A 138 -21.17 13.09 6.76
CA ILE A 138 -21.52 14.49 6.49
C ILE A 138 -23.00 14.72 6.79
N SER A 139 -23.32 15.57 7.76
CA SER A 139 -24.62 16.25 7.89
C SER A 139 -24.71 17.39 6.86
N HIS A 140 -25.84 17.48 6.17
CA HIS A 140 -26.09 18.40 5.06
C HIS A 140 -25.78 19.87 5.41
N GLY A 141 -24.88 20.50 4.66
CA GLY A 141 -24.80 21.96 4.65
C GLY A 141 -23.50 22.63 4.22
N ASP A 142 -22.38 22.12 4.66
CA ASP A 142 -21.16 22.93 4.54
C ASP A 142 -20.11 22.32 3.71
N GLU A 143 -19.79 22.58 2.58
CA GLU A 143 -18.47 22.04 2.14
C GLU A 143 -18.34 21.80 0.64
N TRP A 144 -19.09 22.56 -0.16
CA TRP A 144 -18.83 22.49 -1.59
C TRP A 144 -17.32 22.74 -1.90
N GLN A 145 -16.67 23.63 -1.18
CA GLN A 145 -15.24 23.92 -1.36
C GLN A 145 -14.36 22.72 -1.06
N ILE A 146 -14.63 21.99 0.04
CA ILE A 146 -13.87 20.78 0.41
C ILE A 146 -14.15 19.67 -0.61
N ARG A 147 -15.41 19.45 -0.99
CA ARG A 147 -15.76 18.46 -2.03
C ARG A 147 -15.09 18.76 -3.36
N TYR A 148 -15.10 20.02 -3.78
CA TYR A 148 -14.43 20.44 -4.99
C TYR A 148 -12.93 20.21 -4.93
N LYS A 149 -12.29 20.50 -3.79
CA LYS A 149 -10.89 20.23 -3.54
C LYS A 149 -10.58 18.71 -3.67
N MET A 150 -11.41 17.87 -3.06
CA MET A 150 -11.27 16.41 -3.16
C MET A 150 -11.42 15.93 -4.61
N ILE A 151 -12.44 16.34 -5.33
CA ILE A 151 -12.64 15.98 -6.74
C ILE A 151 -11.42 16.40 -7.57
N LYS A 152 -10.96 17.63 -7.40
CA LYS A 152 -9.79 18.16 -8.11
C LYS A 152 -8.53 17.34 -7.81
N GLY A 153 -8.26 17.02 -6.53
CA GLY A 153 -7.11 16.22 -6.13
C GLY A 153 -7.16 14.80 -6.72
N ILE A 154 -8.33 14.14 -6.67
CA ILE A 154 -8.52 12.81 -7.29
C ILE A 154 -8.24 12.88 -8.80
N CYS A 155 -8.76 13.90 -9.50
CA CYS A 155 -8.51 14.09 -10.93
C CYS A 155 -7.01 14.28 -11.22
N HIS A 156 -6.29 15.05 -10.41
CA HIS A 156 -4.84 15.23 -10.56
C HIS A 156 -4.07 13.92 -10.36
N GLY A 157 -4.42 13.15 -9.31
CA GLY A 157 -3.82 11.83 -9.07
C GLY A 157 -4.05 10.88 -10.25
N LEU A 158 -5.29 10.80 -10.76
CA LEU A 158 -5.62 9.96 -11.91
C LEU A 158 -4.91 10.42 -13.20
N GLN A 159 -4.88 11.73 -13.46
CA GLN A 159 -4.15 12.28 -14.60
C GLN A 159 -2.68 11.89 -14.56
N TYR A 160 -2.06 11.97 -13.36
CA TYR A 160 -0.69 11.56 -13.16
C TYR A 160 -0.50 10.06 -13.44
N LEU A 161 -1.34 9.18 -12.85
CA LEU A 161 -1.26 7.75 -13.08
C LEU A 161 -1.35 7.41 -14.58
N HIS A 162 -2.31 8.02 -15.30
CA HIS A 162 -2.45 7.80 -16.73
C HIS A 162 -1.23 8.28 -17.53
N LYS A 163 -0.60 9.39 -17.14
CA LYS A 163 0.64 9.87 -17.74
C LYS A 163 1.79 8.88 -17.53
N GLU A 164 1.87 8.28 -16.33
CA GLU A 164 2.84 7.24 -16.00
C GLU A 164 2.44 5.85 -16.54
N ARG A 165 1.33 5.76 -17.31
CA ARG A 165 0.80 4.52 -17.88
C ARG A 165 0.40 3.48 -16.83
N ILE A 166 -0.02 3.95 -15.66
CA ILE A 166 -0.53 3.11 -14.59
C ILE A 166 -2.05 3.19 -14.61
N THR A 167 -2.73 2.04 -14.67
CA THR A 167 -4.18 1.94 -14.51
C THR A 167 -4.48 1.31 -13.16
N HIS A 168 -5.26 1.99 -12.33
CA HIS A 168 -5.55 1.58 -10.95
C HIS A 168 -6.45 0.33 -10.85
N LEU A 169 -7.46 0.22 -11.71
CA LEU A 169 -8.42 -0.88 -11.86
C LEU A 169 -9.41 -1.10 -10.67
N ASP A 170 -9.22 -0.48 -9.50
CA ASP A 170 -10.14 -0.57 -8.34
C ASP A 170 -10.34 0.80 -7.68
N LEU A 171 -10.53 1.86 -8.47
CA LEU A 171 -10.80 3.18 -7.91
C LEU A 171 -12.23 3.24 -7.33
N LYS A 172 -12.31 3.47 -6.03
CA LYS A 172 -13.55 3.62 -5.25
C LYS A 172 -13.31 4.55 -4.06
N PRO A 173 -14.36 5.09 -3.41
CA PRO A 173 -14.20 5.99 -2.26
C PRO A 173 -13.41 5.40 -1.10
N ASP A 174 -13.47 4.07 -0.89
CA ASP A 174 -12.71 3.34 0.13
C ASP A 174 -11.19 3.40 -0.12
N ASN A 175 -10.78 3.50 -1.41
CA ASN A 175 -9.40 3.58 -1.85
C ASN A 175 -8.91 5.02 -2.07
N VAL A 176 -9.59 6.01 -1.48
CA VAL A 176 -9.17 7.40 -1.42
C VAL A 176 -9.08 7.81 0.05
N LEU A 177 -7.87 8.00 0.55
CA LEU A 177 -7.62 8.44 1.91
C LEU A 177 -7.57 9.97 1.99
N LEU A 178 -7.79 10.52 3.18
CA LEU A 178 -7.76 11.96 3.43
C LEU A 178 -6.61 12.30 4.38
N ASP A 179 -5.72 13.19 3.93
CA ASP A 179 -4.60 13.62 4.75
C ASP A 179 -5.00 14.65 5.83
N ALA A 180 -4.04 15.12 6.62
CA ALA A 180 -4.29 16.08 7.71
C ALA A 180 -4.92 17.40 7.23
N TYR A 181 -4.80 17.74 5.95
CA TYR A 181 -5.37 18.93 5.32
C TYR A 181 -6.63 18.66 4.52
N MET A 182 -7.21 17.43 4.65
CA MET A 182 -8.35 16.95 3.87
C MET A 182 -8.06 16.88 2.36
N GLU A 183 -6.77 16.74 1.98
CA GLU A 183 -6.39 16.45 0.60
C GLU A 183 -6.57 14.96 0.32
N PRO A 184 -7.14 14.59 -0.84
CA PRO A 184 -7.34 13.19 -1.19
C PRO A 184 -6.03 12.56 -1.68
N LYS A 185 -5.80 11.32 -1.25
CA LYS A 185 -4.70 10.48 -1.67
C LYS A 185 -5.21 9.11 -2.13
N ILE A 186 -4.98 8.77 -3.39
CA ILE A 186 -5.36 7.46 -3.95
C ILE A 186 -4.44 6.38 -3.38
N THR A 187 -5.02 5.25 -2.99
CA THR A 187 -4.30 4.08 -2.42
C THR A 187 -4.82 2.78 -3.01
N ASP A 188 -4.22 1.66 -2.63
CA ASP A 188 -4.58 0.29 -2.99
C ASP A 188 -4.34 -0.07 -4.47
N PHE A 189 -3.08 -0.30 -4.78
CA PHE A 189 -2.59 -0.62 -6.12
C PHE A 189 -2.60 -2.14 -6.44
N GLY A 190 -3.18 -2.98 -5.59
CA GLY A 190 -3.13 -4.45 -5.71
C GLY A 190 -3.65 -5.03 -7.03
N LEU A 191 -4.43 -4.27 -7.81
CA LEU A 191 -4.88 -4.63 -9.15
C LEU A 191 -4.24 -3.80 -10.27
N SER A 192 -3.40 -2.82 -9.93
CA SER A 192 -2.83 -1.90 -10.91
C SER A 192 -1.96 -2.61 -11.94
N ARG A 193 -1.90 -2.06 -13.14
CA ARG A 193 -1.10 -2.59 -14.25
C ARG A 193 -0.31 -1.48 -14.91
N LEU A 194 0.95 -1.79 -15.26
CA LEU A 194 1.75 -1.00 -16.17
C LEU A 194 1.42 -1.37 -17.61
N PHE A 195 1.27 -0.37 -18.48
CA PHE A 195 1.07 -0.59 -19.91
C PHE A 195 2.37 -0.33 -20.66
N ASP A 196 2.79 -1.32 -21.45
CA ASP A 196 3.92 -1.19 -22.38
C ASP A 196 3.58 -0.31 -23.58
N GLU A 197 4.62 0.27 -24.23
CA GLU A 197 4.47 1.00 -25.47
C GLU A 197 3.96 0.08 -26.56
N GLY A 198 2.74 0.32 -27.05
CA GLY A 198 2.11 -0.46 -28.11
C GLY A 198 0.92 -1.32 -27.68
N GLN A 199 0.68 -1.52 -26.39
CA GLN A 199 -0.52 -2.20 -25.92
C GLN A 199 -1.67 -1.21 -25.71
N SER A 200 -2.56 -1.09 -26.67
CA SER A 200 -3.77 -0.26 -26.55
C SER A 200 -4.96 -1.01 -25.91
N ARG A 201 -4.86 -2.30 -25.68
CA ARG A 201 -5.91 -3.13 -25.07
C ARG A 201 -5.30 -4.24 -24.22
N VAL A 202 -5.63 -4.26 -22.93
CA VAL A 202 -5.37 -5.40 -22.05
C VAL A 202 -6.67 -6.20 -21.94
N PHE A 203 -6.65 -7.43 -22.45
CA PHE A 203 -7.73 -8.38 -22.19
C PHE A 203 -7.41 -9.10 -20.87
N THR A 204 -8.09 -8.70 -19.79
CA THR A 204 -8.04 -9.43 -18.54
C THR A 204 -8.96 -10.65 -18.64
N LYS A 205 -8.39 -11.86 -18.57
CA LYS A 205 -9.18 -13.10 -18.55
C LYS A 205 -9.99 -13.29 -17.28
N ASN A 206 -9.59 -12.65 -16.18
CA ASN A 206 -10.35 -12.58 -14.93
C ASN A 206 -10.15 -11.19 -14.32
N VAL A 207 -11.23 -10.43 -14.19
CA VAL A 207 -11.25 -9.20 -13.40
C VAL A 207 -11.96 -9.52 -12.09
N PRO A 208 -11.24 -9.73 -10.98
CA PRO A 208 -11.86 -9.66 -9.67
C PRO A 208 -12.11 -8.18 -9.38
N GLY A 209 -13.29 -7.70 -9.64
CA GLY A 209 -13.72 -6.35 -9.30
C GLY A 209 -14.79 -6.40 -8.20
N THR A 210 -14.81 -5.40 -7.34
CA THR A 210 -15.92 -5.18 -6.40
C THR A 210 -17.21 -4.97 -7.22
N ARG A 211 -18.25 -5.81 -6.98
CA ARG A 211 -19.61 -5.63 -7.52
C ARG A 211 -20.39 -4.68 -6.64
#